data_e2dd2601fffec0de3f191def1a08c935
#
_entry.id   e2dd2601fffec0de3f191def1a08c935
#
_cell.length_a   1.000
_cell.length_b   1.000
_cell.length_c   1.000
_cell.angle_alpha   90.00
_cell.angle_beta   90.00
_cell.angle_gamma   90.00
#
_symmetry.space_group_name_H-M   'P 1'
#
loop_
_entity.id
_entity.type
_entity.pdbx_description
1 polymer ?
#
loop_
_entity_poly.entity_id
_entity_poly.type
_entity_poly.pdbx_seq_one_letter_code
_entity_poly.pdbx_strand_id
1 'polypeptide(L)'
;MIPYGRQTIEEDDIEEVVKVLKSDFLTTGPKVAEFERAVAEYVGAKYAVAISNDTAALHAACHAAGIGPGDEVITTPITFAASANCVLYCGGTPVFADIDPQTYNIDPEDIRRKITDKTKAIIPVHLAGQPCDMDAIHAIAKEHHLIVIEDAAHALGSEYKGRRIGSMSDMTTFSFHPVKPITTGEGGMIVTDSEELYRKLVLFRSHGITRDPDLMTRNEGPWFYQQLDLGYNYRMTDIQCALGCSQMRKLDRFLARRREITKRYDEAFADCANIVT
;
A
#
# COMPACT_ATOMS: atom_id res chain seq x y z
N MET A 1 3.07 -27.44 15.88
CA MET A 1 2.02 -26.88 15.00
C MET A 1 2.68 -25.88 14.08
N ILE A 2 2.45 -25.95 12.79
CA ILE A 2 2.95 -24.96 11.80
C ILE A 2 1.94 -23.81 11.81
N PRO A 3 2.33 -22.56 12.14
CA PRO A 3 1.42 -21.43 12.15
C PRO A 3 1.09 -21.03 10.69
N TYR A 4 -0.07 -20.39 10.50
CA TYR A 4 -0.49 -19.81 9.21
C TYR A 4 0.54 -18.83 8.64
N GLY A 5 1.12 -17.99 9.48
CA GLY A 5 2.17 -17.06 9.13
C GLY A 5 2.99 -16.70 10.36
N ARG A 6 4.26 -16.39 10.15
CA ARG A 6 5.18 -15.95 11.18
C ARG A 6 6.21 -15.00 10.58
N GLN A 7 6.42 -13.86 11.24
CA GLN A 7 7.51 -12.94 10.93
C GLN A 7 8.88 -13.56 11.30
N THR A 8 9.93 -13.07 10.65
CA THR A 8 11.31 -13.34 11.01
C THR A 8 11.94 -12.06 11.56
N ILE A 9 12.29 -12.07 12.84
CA ILE A 9 13.00 -10.99 13.52
C ILE A 9 14.39 -11.53 13.89
N GLU A 10 15.41 -10.78 13.53
CA GLU A 10 16.83 -11.09 13.79
C GLU A 10 17.43 -10.05 14.72
N GLU A 11 18.63 -10.29 15.23
CA GLU A 11 19.26 -9.42 16.24
C GLU A 11 19.45 -7.98 15.77
N ASP A 12 19.83 -7.80 14.51
CA ASP A 12 19.98 -6.47 13.91
C ASP A 12 18.65 -5.67 13.82
N ASP A 13 17.50 -6.35 13.70
CA ASP A 13 16.19 -5.71 13.80
C ASP A 13 15.95 -5.16 15.22
N ILE A 14 16.30 -5.98 16.23
CA ILE A 14 16.17 -5.59 17.65
C ILE A 14 17.10 -4.42 17.97
N GLU A 15 18.34 -4.48 17.49
CA GLU A 15 19.32 -3.39 17.69
C GLU A 15 18.85 -2.06 17.10
N GLU A 16 18.27 -2.04 15.89
CA GLU A 16 17.75 -0.82 15.27
C GLU A 16 16.60 -0.21 16.10
N VAL A 17 15.69 -1.03 16.61
CA VAL A 17 14.62 -0.57 17.49
C VAL A 17 15.17 -0.03 18.81
N VAL A 18 16.15 -0.72 19.41
CA VAL A 18 16.81 -0.26 20.65
C VAL A 18 17.55 1.06 20.46
N LYS A 19 18.17 1.29 19.30
CA LYS A 19 18.79 2.60 18.98
C LYS A 19 17.75 3.72 19.01
N VAL A 20 16.57 3.51 18.43
CA VAL A 20 15.49 4.51 18.45
C VAL A 20 14.96 4.72 19.86
N LEU A 21 14.76 3.66 20.66
CA LEU A 21 14.32 3.78 22.05
C LEU A 21 15.30 4.59 22.95
N LYS A 22 16.57 4.66 22.56
CA LYS A 22 17.61 5.45 23.23
C LYS A 22 17.84 6.85 22.61
N SER A 23 17.12 7.19 21.53
CA SER A 23 17.23 8.46 20.83
C SER A 23 16.23 9.49 21.35
N ASP A 24 16.33 10.72 20.84
CA ASP A 24 15.41 11.81 21.18
C ASP A 24 14.03 11.71 20.47
N PHE A 25 13.91 10.83 19.47
CA PHE A 25 12.72 10.73 18.62
C PHE A 25 12.11 9.32 18.66
N LEU A 26 10.92 9.20 19.26
CA LEU A 26 10.13 7.96 19.21
C LEU A 26 9.04 8.00 18.13
N THR A 27 8.69 9.21 17.66
CA THR A 27 7.70 9.48 16.61
C THR A 27 8.06 10.79 15.90
N THR A 28 7.62 10.91 14.62
CA THR A 28 7.85 12.12 13.79
C THR A 28 9.32 12.52 13.66
N GLY A 29 10.22 11.59 13.81
CA GLY A 29 11.66 11.75 13.68
C GLY A 29 12.22 11.26 12.34
N PRO A 30 13.55 11.12 12.24
CA PRO A 30 14.23 10.87 10.97
C PRO A 30 14.00 9.46 10.40
N LYS A 31 13.63 8.48 11.23
CA LYS A 31 13.41 7.09 10.77
C LYS A 31 12.20 6.96 9.87
N VAL A 32 11.20 7.82 10.02
CA VAL A 32 10.05 7.85 9.11
C VAL A 32 10.51 8.17 7.69
N ALA A 33 11.24 9.27 7.50
CA ALA A 33 11.74 9.66 6.19
C ALA A 33 12.77 8.66 5.61
N GLU A 34 13.57 8.01 6.47
CA GLU A 34 14.51 6.96 6.05
C GLU A 34 13.75 5.74 5.48
N PHE A 35 12.67 5.31 6.15
CA PHE A 35 11.88 4.18 5.71
C PHE A 35 11.08 4.50 4.43
N GLU A 36 10.45 5.69 4.35
CA GLU A 36 9.77 6.18 3.15
C GLU A 36 10.71 6.16 1.94
N ARG A 37 11.92 6.69 2.08
CA ARG A 37 12.94 6.68 1.02
C ARG A 37 13.34 5.27 0.64
N ALA A 38 13.60 4.38 1.60
CA ALA A 38 14.01 3.01 1.33
C ALA A 38 12.96 2.24 0.52
N VAL A 39 11.67 2.43 0.81
CA VAL A 39 10.58 1.80 0.04
C VAL A 39 10.45 2.45 -1.33
N ALA A 40 10.45 3.79 -1.44
CA ALA A 40 10.36 4.50 -2.70
C ALA A 40 11.48 4.10 -3.68
N GLU A 41 12.73 4.10 -3.21
CA GLU A 41 13.89 3.67 -4.00
C GLU A 41 13.78 2.21 -4.44
N TYR A 42 13.32 1.32 -3.54
CA TYR A 42 13.19 -0.10 -3.85
C TYR A 42 12.16 -0.36 -4.95
N VAL A 43 11.01 0.31 -4.92
CA VAL A 43 9.95 0.11 -5.93
C VAL A 43 10.10 1.01 -7.16
N GLY A 44 10.94 2.05 -7.10
CA GLY A 44 11.17 3.00 -8.18
C GLY A 44 10.14 4.12 -8.27
N ALA A 45 9.48 4.46 -7.14
CA ALA A 45 8.54 5.58 -7.03
C ALA A 45 9.26 6.86 -6.58
N LYS A 46 8.67 8.03 -6.90
CA LYS A 46 9.21 9.35 -6.48
C LYS A 46 8.93 9.67 -5.04
N TYR A 47 7.76 9.32 -4.56
CA TYR A 47 7.27 9.65 -3.22
C TYR A 47 6.74 8.43 -2.50
N ALA A 48 6.94 8.40 -1.19
CA ALA A 48 6.34 7.42 -0.30
C ALA A 48 5.82 8.12 0.96
N VAL A 49 4.74 7.61 1.53
CA VAL A 49 4.12 8.11 2.75
C VAL A 49 3.89 6.94 3.70
N ALA A 50 4.67 6.89 4.77
CA ALA A 50 4.52 5.88 5.82
C ALA A 50 3.25 6.16 6.64
N ILE A 51 2.46 5.14 6.87
CA ILE A 51 1.15 5.23 7.52
C ILE A 51 0.93 4.07 8.49
N SER A 52 0.08 4.24 9.49
CA SER A 52 -0.04 3.34 10.65
C SER A 52 -0.39 1.88 10.33
N ASN A 53 -1.05 1.61 9.21
CA ASN A 53 -1.36 0.29 8.65
C ASN A 53 -1.90 0.44 7.23
N ASP A 54 -2.01 -0.66 6.49
CA ASP A 54 -2.45 -0.62 5.10
C ASP A 54 -3.94 -0.28 4.93
N THR A 55 -4.79 -0.62 5.89
CA THR A 55 -6.20 -0.15 5.88
C THR A 55 -6.28 1.36 5.89
N ALA A 56 -5.45 2.03 6.71
CA ALA A 56 -5.32 3.48 6.73
C ALA A 56 -4.69 4.02 5.44
N ALA A 57 -3.78 3.24 4.80
CA ALA A 57 -3.18 3.58 3.51
C ALA A 57 -4.24 3.60 2.40
N LEU A 58 -5.05 2.56 2.30
CA LEU A 58 -6.15 2.49 1.33
C LEU A 58 -7.18 3.61 1.55
N HIS A 59 -7.54 3.90 2.81
CA HIS A 59 -8.43 5.02 3.15
C HIS A 59 -7.83 6.37 2.69
N ALA A 60 -6.56 6.62 3.01
CA ALA A 60 -5.87 7.85 2.60
C ALA A 60 -5.76 7.96 1.08
N ALA A 61 -5.52 6.85 0.36
CA ALA A 61 -5.47 6.82 -1.09
C ALA A 61 -6.84 7.14 -1.71
N CYS A 62 -7.94 6.57 -1.20
CA CYS A 62 -9.30 6.90 -1.62
C CYS A 62 -9.61 8.39 -1.39
N HIS A 63 -9.27 8.93 -0.21
CA HIS A 63 -9.44 10.35 0.09
C HIS A 63 -8.62 11.24 -0.88
N ALA A 64 -7.35 10.92 -1.10
CA ALA A 64 -6.48 11.69 -2.00
C ALA A 64 -6.97 11.65 -3.45
N ALA A 65 -7.57 10.52 -3.88
CA ALA A 65 -8.27 10.37 -5.15
C ALA A 65 -9.58 11.19 -5.23
N GLY A 66 -10.02 11.77 -4.12
CA GLY A 66 -11.25 12.56 -4.03
C GLY A 66 -12.52 11.72 -4.09
N ILE A 67 -12.48 10.47 -3.61
CA ILE A 67 -13.66 9.62 -3.49
C ILE A 67 -14.60 10.18 -2.42
N GLY A 68 -15.89 10.23 -2.74
CA GLY A 68 -16.92 10.77 -1.86
C GLY A 68 -18.32 10.19 -2.15
N PRO A 69 -19.36 10.76 -1.49
CA PRO A 69 -20.74 10.33 -1.70
C PRO A 69 -21.18 10.46 -3.17
N GLY A 70 -21.70 9.37 -3.73
CA GLY A 70 -22.14 9.28 -5.11
C GLY A 70 -21.10 8.68 -6.06
N ASP A 71 -19.84 8.59 -5.64
CA ASP A 71 -18.78 7.94 -6.43
C ASP A 71 -18.81 6.41 -6.26
N GLU A 72 -18.50 5.70 -7.32
CA GLU A 72 -18.32 4.25 -7.35
C GLU A 72 -16.84 3.91 -7.55
N VAL A 73 -16.37 2.89 -6.82
CA VAL A 73 -15.02 2.36 -6.95
C VAL A 73 -15.07 0.86 -7.19
N ILE A 74 -14.48 0.41 -8.29
CA ILE A 74 -14.46 -1.00 -8.66
C ILE A 74 -13.31 -1.71 -7.94
N THR A 75 -13.61 -2.82 -7.28
CA THR A 75 -12.63 -3.71 -6.65
C THR A 75 -13.04 -5.18 -6.81
N THR A 76 -12.31 -6.11 -6.21
CA THR A 76 -12.56 -7.56 -6.29
C THR A 76 -13.25 -8.09 -5.03
N PRO A 77 -14.09 -9.16 -5.13
CA PRO A 77 -14.67 -9.82 -3.96
C PRO A 77 -13.68 -10.74 -3.23
N ILE A 78 -12.60 -11.20 -3.88
CA ILE A 78 -11.58 -12.05 -3.26
C ILE A 78 -10.43 -11.18 -2.78
N THR A 79 -10.58 -10.65 -1.58
CA THR A 79 -9.59 -9.75 -0.93
C THR A 79 -9.86 -9.67 0.56
N PHE A 80 -8.98 -8.96 1.28
CA PHE A 80 -9.26 -8.50 2.64
C PHE A 80 -10.29 -7.37 2.62
N ALA A 81 -11.14 -7.31 3.62
CA ALA A 81 -12.25 -6.34 3.69
C ALA A 81 -11.83 -4.87 3.53
N ALA A 82 -10.56 -4.53 3.82
CA ALA A 82 -10.05 -3.17 3.72
C ALA A 82 -10.13 -2.59 2.31
N SER A 83 -9.95 -3.40 1.25
CA SER A 83 -10.01 -2.96 -0.14
C SER A 83 -11.39 -2.42 -0.56
N ALA A 84 -12.47 -2.88 0.10
CA ALA A 84 -13.82 -2.34 -0.09
C ALA A 84 -14.19 -1.29 0.98
N ASN A 85 -13.81 -1.53 2.25
CA ASN A 85 -14.15 -0.64 3.35
C ASN A 85 -13.55 0.77 3.19
N CYS A 86 -12.38 0.90 2.59
CA CYS A 86 -11.75 2.20 2.35
C CYS A 86 -12.63 3.14 1.51
N VAL A 87 -13.39 2.59 0.58
CA VAL A 87 -14.37 3.32 -0.24
C VAL A 87 -15.53 3.81 0.64
N LEU A 88 -16.06 2.92 1.49
CA LEU A 88 -17.14 3.25 2.42
C LEU A 88 -16.72 4.31 3.45
N TYR A 89 -15.46 4.30 3.91
CA TYR A 89 -14.94 5.32 4.82
C TYR A 89 -14.96 6.72 4.22
N CYS A 90 -14.84 6.83 2.88
CA CYS A 90 -14.96 8.09 2.14
C CYS A 90 -16.41 8.41 1.75
N GLY A 91 -17.39 7.54 2.05
CA GLY A 91 -18.79 7.71 1.66
C GLY A 91 -19.12 7.26 0.23
N GLY A 92 -18.15 6.69 -0.49
CA GLY A 92 -18.33 6.10 -1.82
C GLY A 92 -18.97 4.72 -1.76
N THR A 93 -19.26 4.14 -2.92
CA THR A 93 -19.87 2.82 -3.09
C THR A 93 -18.88 1.85 -3.72
N PRO A 94 -18.48 0.76 -3.04
CA PRO A 94 -17.67 -0.28 -3.66
C PRO A 94 -18.54 -1.10 -4.64
N VAL A 95 -18.00 -1.33 -5.84
CA VAL A 95 -18.58 -2.17 -6.88
C VAL A 95 -17.66 -3.36 -7.09
N PHE A 96 -18.20 -4.58 -7.03
CA PHE A 96 -17.38 -5.77 -7.18
C PHE A 96 -17.37 -6.25 -8.63
N ALA A 97 -16.18 -6.34 -9.22
CA ALA A 97 -15.91 -7.07 -10.45
C ALA A 97 -15.39 -8.47 -10.08
N ASP A 98 -15.85 -9.47 -10.83
CA ASP A 98 -15.48 -10.86 -10.59
C ASP A 98 -13.99 -11.11 -10.88
N ILE A 99 -13.52 -12.28 -10.54
CA ILE A 99 -12.12 -12.70 -10.73
C ILE A 99 -11.96 -13.52 -12.00
N ASP A 100 -10.75 -13.51 -12.53
CA ASP A 100 -10.29 -14.54 -13.45
C ASP A 100 -10.09 -15.87 -12.69
N PRO A 101 -10.72 -16.97 -13.09
CA PRO A 101 -10.69 -18.23 -12.36
C PRO A 101 -9.32 -18.93 -12.34
N GLN A 102 -8.37 -18.50 -13.17
CA GLN A 102 -7.02 -19.08 -13.20
C GLN A 102 -6.07 -18.33 -12.27
N THR A 103 -6.19 -17.00 -12.22
CA THR A 103 -5.28 -16.15 -11.45
C THR A 103 -5.84 -15.71 -10.10
N TYR A 104 -7.15 -15.80 -9.91
CA TYR A 104 -7.92 -15.24 -8.77
C TYR A 104 -7.81 -13.73 -8.62
N ASN A 105 -7.11 -13.05 -9.52
CA ASN A 105 -7.08 -11.60 -9.60
C ASN A 105 -8.32 -11.06 -10.34
N ILE A 106 -8.62 -9.78 -10.15
CA ILE A 106 -9.76 -9.11 -10.78
C ILE A 106 -9.75 -9.30 -12.31
N ASP A 107 -10.90 -9.65 -12.90
CA ASP A 107 -11.07 -9.81 -14.34
C ASP A 107 -11.25 -8.44 -15.04
N PRO A 108 -10.33 -8.01 -15.93
CA PRO A 108 -10.45 -6.75 -16.66
C PRO A 108 -11.73 -6.65 -17.49
N GLU A 109 -12.24 -7.74 -18.02
CA GLU A 109 -13.48 -7.73 -18.79
C GLU A 109 -14.70 -7.52 -17.88
N ASP A 110 -14.67 -8.01 -16.64
CA ASP A 110 -15.74 -7.70 -15.68
C ASP A 110 -15.64 -6.26 -15.17
N ILE A 111 -14.43 -5.70 -15.04
CA ILE A 111 -14.26 -4.26 -14.77
C ILE A 111 -15.00 -3.46 -15.83
N ARG A 112 -14.81 -3.74 -17.14
CA ARG A 112 -15.50 -3.03 -18.23
C ARG A 112 -17.03 -3.10 -18.09
N ARG A 113 -17.57 -4.26 -17.73
CA ARG A 113 -19.02 -4.46 -17.56
C ARG A 113 -19.61 -3.70 -16.37
N LYS A 114 -18.78 -3.36 -15.37
CA LYS A 114 -19.18 -2.68 -14.13
C LYS A 114 -19.04 -1.16 -14.16
N ILE A 115 -18.35 -0.61 -15.17
CA ILE A 115 -18.16 0.84 -15.29
C ILE A 115 -19.49 1.55 -15.53
N THR A 116 -19.72 2.60 -14.78
CA THR A 116 -20.84 3.55 -14.93
C THR A 116 -20.31 4.98 -15.02
N ASP A 117 -21.20 5.95 -15.20
CA ASP A 117 -20.89 7.38 -15.15
C ASP A 117 -20.47 7.88 -13.74
N LYS A 118 -20.65 7.04 -12.71
CA LYS A 118 -20.24 7.30 -11.31
C LYS A 118 -18.91 6.67 -10.96
N THR A 119 -18.38 5.78 -11.80
CA THR A 119 -17.11 5.10 -11.54
C THR A 119 -15.98 6.11 -11.57
N LYS A 120 -15.19 6.17 -10.50
CA LYS A 120 -14.09 7.13 -10.33
C LYS A 120 -12.72 6.48 -10.19
N ALA A 121 -12.66 5.27 -9.65
CA ALA A 121 -11.41 4.56 -9.45
C ALA A 121 -11.57 3.04 -9.58
N ILE A 122 -10.42 2.38 -9.77
CA ILE A 122 -10.27 0.92 -9.71
C ILE A 122 -9.26 0.62 -8.61
N ILE A 123 -9.60 -0.35 -7.74
CA ILE A 123 -8.68 -0.90 -6.73
C ILE A 123 -8.41 -2.36 -7.09
N PRO A 124 -7.43 -2.65 -7.97
CA PRO A 124 -6.97 -4.02 -8.19
C PRO A 124 -6.19 -4.49 -6.97
N VAL A 125 -6.34 -5.78 -6.64
CA VAL A 125 -5.63 -6.42 -5.52
C VAL A 125 -4.68 -7.48 -6.05
N HIS A 126 -3.40 -7.36 -5.77
CA HIS A 126 -2.38 -8.33 -6.16
C HIS A 126 -2.41 -9.53 -5.19
N LEU A 127 -3.35 -10.44 -5.40
CA LEU A 127 -3.63 -11.53 -4.49
C LEU A 127 -2.39 -12.42 -4.30
N ALA A 128 -2.04 -12.70 -3.03
CA ALA A 128 -0.86 -13.48 -2.65
C ALA A 128 0.48 -12.99 -3.25
N GLY A 129 0.52 -11.75 -3.76
CA GLY A 129 1.69 -11.16 -4.41
C GLY A 129 1.76 -11.40 -5.92
N GLN A 130 0.76 -12.04 -6.52
CA GLN A 130 0.66 -12.18 -7.97
C GLN A 130 0.08 -10.89 -8.58
N PRO A 131 0.81 -10.21 -9.48
CA PRO A 131 0.30 -8.99 -10.12
C PRO A 131 -0.96 -9.26 -10.96
N CYS A 132 -1.91 -8.32 -10.91
CA CYS A 132 -3.04 -8.27 -11.85
C CYS A 132 -2.55 -8.00 -13.27
N ASP A 133 -3.42 -8.15 -14.28
CA ASP A 133 -3.13 -7.69 -15.64
C ASP A 133 -3.18 -6.15 -15.70
N MET A 134 -2.06 -5.54 -15.31
CA MET A 134 -1.98 -4.08 -15.19
C MET A 134 -2.06 -3.37 -16.54
N ASP A 135 -1.63 -4.00 -17.64
CA ASP A 135 -1.75 -3.40 -18.97
C ASP A 135 -3.23 -3.22 -19.37
N ALA A 136 -4.04 -4.27 -19.15
CA ALA A 136 -5.47 -4.21 -19.42
C ALA A 136 -6.18 -3.22 -18.49
N ILE A 137 -5.86 -3.24 -17.19
CA ILE A 137 -6.46 -2.32 -16.20
C ILE A 137 -6.11 -0.86 -16.52
N HIS A 138 -4.85 -0.57 -16.83
CA HIS A 138 -4.44 0.79 -17.20
C HIS A 138 -5.07 1.26 -18.52
N ALA A 139 -5.26 0.35 -19.50
CA ALA A 139 -5.96 0.69 -20.73
C ALA A 139 -7.41 1.11 -20.46
N ILE A 140 -8.11 0.35 -19.61
CA ILE A 140 -9.47 0.66 -19.15
C ILE A 140 -9.50 1.99 -18.39
N ALA A 141 -8.62 2.15 -17.41
CA ALA A 141 -8.56 3.37 -16.59
C ALA A 141 -8.31 4.61 -17.46
N LYS A 142 -7.42 4.53 -18.45
CA LYS A 142 -7.15 5.61 -19.39
C LYS A 142 -8.35 5.94 -20.27
N GLU A 143 -9.05 4.93 -20.78
CA GLU A 143 -10.24 5.08 -21.63
C GLU A 143 -11.37 5.83 -20.89
N HIS A 144 -11.54 5.54 -19.59
CA HIS A 144 -12.62 6.06 -18.77
C HIS A 144 -12.19 7.16 -17.78
N HIS A 145 -10.93 7.62 -17.87
CA HIS A 145 -10.36 8.64 -16.95
C HIS A 145 -10.45 8.27 -15.47
N LEU A 146 -10.23 6.99 -15.16
CA LEU A 146 -10.29 6.45 -13.80
C LEU A 146 -8.92 6.49 -13.12
N ILE A 147 -8.91 6.67 -11.80
CA ILE A 147 -7.72 6.56 -10.96
C ILE A 147 -7.49 5.08 -10.63
N VAL A 148 -6.22 4.65 -10.64
CA VAL A 148 -5.84 3.29 -10.24
C VAL A 148 -5.10 3.34 -8.91
N ILE A 149 -5.64 2.65 -7.91
CA ILE A 149 -5.04 2.48 -6.58
C ILE A 149 -4.73 0.99 -6.40
N GLU A 150 -3.47 0.60 -6.53
CA GLU A 150 -3.08 -0.80 -6.34
C GLU A 150 -3.09 -1.17 -4.86
N ASP A 151 -3.92 -2.14 -4.46
CA ASP A 151 -3.77 -2.84 -3.18
C ASP A 151 -2.69 -3.91 -3.34
N ALA A 152 -1.47 -3.53 -2.99
CA ALA A 152 -0.28 -4.36 -3.08
C ALA A 152 0.17 -4.87 -1.69
N ALA A 153 -0.79 -5.05 -0.76
CA ALA A 153 -0.51 -5.53 0.60
C ALA A 153 0.33 -6.80 0.65
N HIS A 154 0.31 -7.63 -0.41
CA HIS A 154 1.08 -8.87 -0.54
C HIS A 154 2.26 -8.76 -1.52
N ALA A 155 2.38 -7.67 -2.27
CA ALA A 155 3.16 -7.61 -3.51
C ALA A 155 4.43 -6.76 -3.43
N LEU A 156 4.90 -6.39 -2.23
CA LEU A 156 6.20 -5.72 -2.09
C LEU A 156 7.31 -6.65 -2.60
N GLY A 157 7.99 -6.23 -3.67
CA GLY A 157 9.02 -6.99 -4.38
C GLY A 157 8.50 -7.92 -5.48
N SER A 158 7.21 -7.88 -5.79
CA SER A 158 6.65 -8.49 -7.00
C SER A 158 6.92 -7.62 -8.22
N GLU A 159 6.94 -8.25 -9.39
CA GLU A 159 7.21 -7.58 -10.67
C GLU A 159 6.15 -7.96 -11.70
N TYR A 160 5.67 -6.97 -12.44
CA TYR A 160 4.84 -7.14 -13.62
C TYR A 160 5.64 -6.77 -14.87
N LYS A 161 5.91 -7.75 -15.74
CA LYS A 161 6.69 -7.58 -16.99
C LYS A 161 8.03 -6.86 -16.76
N GLY A 162 8.75 -7.22 -15.69
CA GLY A 162 10.05 -6.66 -15.35
C GLY A 162 10.03 -5.27 -14.68
N ARG A 163 8.84 -4.75 -14.33
CA ARG A 163 8.67 -3.54 -13.54
C ARG A 163 8.16 -3.88 -12.15
N ARG A 164 8.76 -3.32 -11.12
CA ARG A 164 8.32 -3.54 -9.75
C ARG A 164 6.94 -2.94 -9.50
N ILE A 165 6.09 -3.66 -8.78
CA ILE A 165 4.83 -3.13 -8.26
C ILE A 165 5.15 -1.94 -7.35
N GLY A 166 4.43 -0.81 -7.54
CA GLY A 166 4.63 0.44 -6.81
C GLY A 166 5.05 1.63 -7.67
N SER A 167 5.34 1.41 -8.97
CA SER A 167 5.80 2.48 -9.87
C SER A 167 4.98 2.60 -11.17
N MET A 168 3.75 2.08 -11.19
CA MET A 168 2.99 1.95 -12.44
C MET A 168 1.67 2.68 -12.44
N SER A 169 1.04 2.87 -11.28
CA SER A 169 -0.29 3.44 -11.14
C SER A 169 -0.26 4.79 -10.42
N ASP A 170 -1.41 5.43 -10.26
CA ASP A 170 -1.52 6.71 -9.56
C ASP A 170 -1.06 6.60 -8.11
N MET A 171 -1.47 5.52 -7.42
CA MET A 171 -1.04 5.18 -6.07
C MET A 171 -0.95 3.66 -5.92
N THR A 172 -0.01 3.21 -5.07
CA THR A 172 0.09 1.80 -4.65
C THR A 172 0.25 1.74 -3.14
N THR A 173 -0.48 0.84 -2.48
CA THR A 173 -0.40 0.65 -1.03
C THR A 173 0.28 -0.65 -0.67
N PHE A 174 1.07 -0.65 0.41
CA PHE A 174 1.77 -1.82 0.94
C PHE A 174 1.48 -2.00 2.42
N SER A 175 1.44 -3.25 2.87
CA SER A 175 1.24 -3.63 4.27
C SER A 175 2.52 -4.18 4.89
N PHE A 176 2.74 -3.82 6.15
CA PHE A 176 3.83 -4.35 6.98
C PHE A 176 3.32 -5.11 8.21
N HIS A 177 2.09 -5.65 8.12
CA HIS A 177 1.57 -6.61 9.10
C HIS A 177 2.47 -7.88 9.14
N PRO A 178 2.60 -8.61 10.27
CA PRO A 178 3.54 -9.72 10.45
C PRO A 178 3.54 -10.83 9.40
N VAL A 179 2.42 -11.05 8.70
CA VAL A 179 2.32 -12.09 7.65
C VAL A 179 2.84 -11.65 6.28
N LYS A 180 3.18 -10.35 6.11
CA LYS A 180 3.61 -9.77 4.83
C LYS A 180 5.08 -10.06 4.52
N PRO A 181 5.61 -9.65 3.34
CA PRO A 181 7.01 -9.89 2.99
C PRO A 181 8.03 -9.41 4.02
N ILE A 182 7.77 -8.24 4.62
CA ILE A 182 8.48 -7.68 5.79
C ILE A 182 7.46 -7.19 6.80
N THR A 183 7.91 -6.91 8.04
CA THR A 183 7.01 -6.41 9.09
C THR A 183 7.56 -5.22 9.86
N THR A 184 6.64 -4.39 10.35
CA THR A 184 6.88 -3.34 11.35
C THR A 184 5.99 -3.53 12.59
N GLY A 185 5.43 -4.76 12.77
CA GLY A 185 4.36 -5.05 13.72
C GLY A 185 3.01 -4.61 13.16
N GLU A 186 2.74 -3.35 13.07
CA GLU A 186 1.74 -2.70 12.25
C GLU A 186 2.41 -1.61 11.42
N GLY A 187 1.95 -1.41 10.20
CA GLY A 187 2.44 -0.38 9.30
C GLY A 187 1.89 -0.52 7.89
N GLY A 188 1.92 0.58 7.17
CA GLY A 188 1.58 0.66 5.75
C GLY A 188 2.44 1.71 5.06
N MET A 189 2.41 1.69 3.73
CA MET A 189 3.06 2.68 2.89
C MET A 189 2.17 2.97 1.69
N ILE A 190 2.10 4.24 1.28
CA ILE A 190 1.54 4.61 0.00
C ILE A 190 2.67 5.18 -0.83
N VAL A 191 2.80 4.73 -2.07
CA VAL A 191 3.76 5.29 -3.02
C VAL A 191 3.04 5.91 -4.21
N THR A 192 3.63 6.96 -4.79
CA THR A 192 3.10 7.68 -5.94
C THR A 192 4.21 8.46 -6.66
N ASP A 193 4.02 8.74 -7.94
CA ASP A 193 4.87 9.67 -8.69
C ASP A 193 4.28 11.08 -8.76
N SER A 194 3.05 11.29 -8.27
CA SER A 194 2.35 12.56 -8.27
C SER A 194 2.64 13.37 -7.00
N GLU A 195 3.25 14.53 -7.16
CA GLU A 195 3.48 15.45 -6.04
C GLU A 195 2.16 15.96 -5.42
N GLU A 196 1.12 16.15 -6.23
CA GLU A 196 -0.19 16.56 -5.74
C GLU A 196 -0.80 15.51 -4.80
N LEU A 197 -0.79 14.22 -5.22
CA LEU A 197 -1.29 13.14 -4.39
C LEU A 197 -0.44 12.98 -3.11
N TYR A 198 0.89 13.06 -3.24
CA TYR A 198 1.79 13.02 -2.09
C TYR A 198 1.45 14.09 -1.04
N ARG A 199 1.24 15.34 -1.46
CA ARG A 199 0.87 16.44 -0.54
C ARG A 199 -0.46 16.18 0.17
N LYS A 200 -1.48 15.69 -0.55
CA LYS A 200 -2.78 15.29 0.05
C LYS A 200 -2.62 14.17 1.07
N LEU A 201 -1.82 13.15 0.76
CA LEU A 201 -1.55 12.02 1.65
C LEU A 201 -0.84 12.44 2.94
N VAL A 202 0.18 13.30 2.85
CA VAL A 202 0.91 13.82 4.02
C VAL A 202 0.00 14.64 4.93
N LEU A 203 -0.87 15.48 4.37
CA LEU A 203 -1.87 16.24 5.13
C LEU A 203 -2.86 15.28 5.82
N PHE A 204 -3.45 14.35 5.08
CA PHE A 204 -4.45 13.42 5.59
C PHE A 204 -3.90 12.55 6.74
N ARG A 205 -2.66 12.06 6.61
CA ARG A 205 -1.96 11.28 7.65
C ARG A 205 -1.78 12.04 8.96
N SER A 206 -1.75 13.38 8.92
CA SER A 206 -1.36 14.25 10.05
C SER A 206 -2.42 15.31 10.34
N HIS A 207 -3.68 14.89 10.54
CA HIS A 207 -4.80 15.78 10.93
C HIS A 207 -5.15 16.88 9.92
N GLY A 208 -4.68 16.81 8.67
CA GLY A 208 -4.81 17.91 7.71
C GLY A 208 -4.03 19.17 8.09
N ILE A 209 -3.04 19.02 8.97
CA ILE A 209 -2.24 20.14 9.52
C ILE A 209 -0.96 20.31 8.71
N THR A 210 -0.63 21.55 8.40
CA THR A 210 0.65 21.94 7.79
C THR A 210 1.39 23.00 8.61
N ARG A 211 2.72 22.97 8.51
CA ARG A 211 3.64 24.06 8.92
C ARG A 211 4.44 24.61 7.74
N ASP A 212 4.13 24.15 6.54
CA ASP A 212 4.77 24.61 5.31
C ASP A 212 4.35 26.06 5.04
N PRO A 213 5.29 27.03 5.04
CA PRO A 213 4.98 28.44 4.81
C PRO A 213 4.30 28.70 3.47
N ASP A 214 4.58 27.88 2.45
CA ASP A 214 4.02 28.04 1.11
C ASP A 214 2.56 27.61 1.03
N LEU A 215 2.09 26.83 1.99
CA LEU A 215 0.70 26.35 2.10
C LEU A 215 -0.11 27.14 3.12
N MET A 216 0.54 27.83 4.07
CA MET A 216 -0.15 28.61 5.09
C MET A 216 -0.57 29.99 4.58
N THR A 217 -1.76 30.44 4.96
CA THR A 217 -2.26 31.79 4.63
C THR A 217 -1.68 32.88 5.56
N ARG A 218 -1.13 32.48 6.72
CA ARG A 218 -0.45 33.36 7.68
C ARG A 218 0.56 32.56 8.49
N ASN A 219 1.51 33.24 9.11
CA ASN A 219 2.47 32.64 10.03
C ASN A 219 2.67 33.59 11.25
N GLU A 220 2.29 33.12 12.43
CA GLU A 220 2.34 33.89 13.68
C GLU A 220 3.57 33.54 14.56
N GLY A 221 4.47 32.69 14.05
CA GLY A 221 5.69 32.28 14.74
C GLY A 221 5.99 30.77 14.64
N PRO A 222 7.10 30.29 15.27
CA PRO A 222 7.56 28.92 15.16
C PRO A 222 6.60 27.84 15.67
N TRP A 223 5.66 28.23 16.52
CA TRP A 223 4.63 27.36 17.10
C TRP A 223 3.40 27.23 16.19
N PHE A 224 3.24 28.13 15.20
CA PHE A 224 2.02 28.22 14.41
C PHE A 224 1.90 27.08 13.40
N TYR A 225 0.70 26.62 13.17
CA TYR A 225 0.32 25.69 12.13
C TYR A 225 -1.12 25.98 11.68
N GLN A 226 -1.47 25.51 10.48
CA GLN A 226 -2.83 25.59 9.99
C GLN A 226 -3.39 24.19 9.68
N GLN A 227 -4.66 23.98 10.00
CA GLN A 227 -5.41 22.86 9.47
C GLN A 227 -6.06 23.30 8.15
N LEU A 228 -5.70 22.62 7.07
CA LEU A 228 -6.18 22.91 5.71
C LEU A 228 -7.31 21.97 5.27
N ASP A 229 -7.38 20.79 5.87
CA ASP A 229 -8.33 19.73 5.51
C ASP A 229 -8.65 18.87 6.74
N LEU A 230 -9.67 18.00 6.63
CA LEU A 230 -9.91 16.96 7.62
C LEU A 230 -8.89 15.84 7.41
N GLY A 231 -8.15 15.52 8.47
CA GLY A 231 -7.19 14.42 8.45
C GLY A 231 -7.26 13.61 9.74
N TYR A 232 -6.45 12.54 9.77
CA TYR A 232 -6.41 11.56 10.85
C TYR A 232 -5.04 11.51 11.52
N ASN A 233 -4.93 10.85 12.65
CA ASN A 233 -3.65 10.46 13.21
C ASN A 233 -3.26 9.07 12.70
N TYR A 234 -2.74 9.01 11.49
CA TYR A 234 -2.33 7.79 10.82
C TYR A 234 -0.79 7.67 10.68
N ARG A 235 -0.04 8.41 11.50
CA ARG A 235 1.43 8.39 11.47
C ARG A 235 1.99 7.07 11.95
N MET A 236 3.06 6.59 11.31
CA MET A 236 3.95 5.59 11.87
C MET A 236 4.91 6.22 12.87
N THR A 237 5.35 5.45 13.84
CA THR A 237 6.39 5.84 14.79
C THR A 237 7.78 5.57 14.23
N ASP A 238 8.82 6.26 14.76
CA ASP A 238 10.21 5.96 14.44
C ASP A 238 10.61 4.54 14.88
N ILE A 239 10.00 4.01 15.94
CA ILE A 239 10.18 2.64 16.41
C ILE A 239 9.80 1.63 15.31
N GLN A 240 8.61 1.78 14.73
CA GLN A 240 8.13 0.94 13.64
C GLN A 240 8.98 1.12 12.38
N CYS A 241 9.31 2.37 12.03
CA CYS A 241 10.11 2.67 10.86
C CYS A 241 11.55 2.15 10.97
N ALA A 242 12.15 2.13 12.16
CA ALA A 242 13.47 1.54 12.39
C ALA A 242 13.48 0.03 12.11
N LEU A 243 12.43 -0.68 12.58
CA LEU A 243 12.23 -2.09 12.24
C LEU A 243 12.05 -2.23 10.72
N GLY A 244 11.24 -1.38 10.09
CA GLY A 244 11.03 -1.37 8.64
C GLY A 244 12.31 -1.19 7.84
N CYS A 245 13.17 -0.23 8.21
CA CYS A 245 14.48 -0.02 7.58
C CYS A 245 15.38 -1.25 7.67
N SER A 246 15.40 -1.92 8.82
CA SER A 246 16.17 -3.17 8.99
C SER A 246 15.62 -4.29 8.13
N GLN A 247 14.30 -4.48 8.13
CA GLN A 247 13.61 -5.51 7.36
C GLN A 247 13.76 -5.30 5.85
N MET A 248 13.75 -4.04 5.35
CA MET A 248 13.97 -3.73 3.92
C MET A 248 15.31 -4.26 3.42
N ARG A 249 16.37 -4.20 4.23
CA ARG A 249 17.69 -4.76 3.86
C ARG A 249 17.68 -6.28 3.62
N LYS A 250 16.67 -6.97 4.12
CA LYS A 250 16.50 -8.43 4.07
C LYS A 250 15.44 -8.89 3.09
N LEU A 251 14.67 -7.96 2.52
CA LEU A 251 13.50 -8.24 1.70
C LEU A 251 13.80 -9.23 0.57
N ASP A 252 14.86 -9.00 -0.22
CA ASP A 252 15.20 -9.87 -1.35
C ASP A 252 15.53 -11.30 -0.88
N ARG A 253 16.21 -11.45 0.26
CA ARG A 253 16.48 -12.77 0.87
C ARG A 253 15.19 -13.47 1.28
N PHE A 254 14.26 -12.75 1.88
CA PHE A 254 12.96 -13.31 2.28
C PHE A 254 12.11 -13.71 1.07
N LEU A 255 12.11 -12.90 0.02
CA LEU A 255 11.41 -13.22 -1.23
C LEU A 255 12.02 -14.42 -1.94
N ALA A 256 13.34 -14.51 -2.02
CA ALA A 256 14.03 -15.68 -2.59
C ALA A 256 13.63 -16.97 -1.86
N ARG A 257 13.57 -16.93 -0.51
CA ARG A 257 13.15 -18.10 0.28
C ARG A 257 11.68 -18.46 0.06
N ARG A 258 10.78 -17.47 -0.07
CA ARG A 258 9.36 -17.72 -0.38
C ARG A 258 9.21 -18.38 -1.76
N ARG A 259 9.91 -17.87 -2.79
CA ARG A 259 9.93 -18.46 -4.14
C ARG A 259 10.45 -19.90 -4.16
N GLU A 260 11.50 -20.19 -3.38
CA GLU A 260 12.01 -21.56 -3.22
C GLU A 260 10.94 -22.49 -2.63
N ILE A 261 10.21 -22.02 -1.60
CA ILE A 261 9.14 -22.81 -0.97
C ILE A 261 7.99 -23.04 -1.97
N THR A 262 7.56 -22.01 -2.68
CA THR A 262 6.51 -22.12 -3.73
C THR A 262 6.90 -23.17 -4.76
N LYS A 263 8.13 -23.09 -5.32
CA LYS A 263 8.64 -24.06 -6.27
C LYS A 263 8.58 -25.51 -5.74
N ARG A 264 8.88 -25.72 -4.46
CA ARG A 264 8.78 -27.04 -3.83
C ARG A 264 7.34 -27.55 -3.74
N TYR A 265 6.36 -26.66 -3.51
CA TYR A 265 4.94 -27.03 -3.57
C TYR A 265 4.52 -27.37 -5.01
N ASP A 266 4.90 -26.57 -5.99
CA ASP A 266 4.60 -26.81 -7.40
C ASP A 266 5.14 -28.17 -7.86
N GLU A 267 6.40 -28.49 -7.53
CA GLU A 267 7.03 -29.78 -7.84
C GLU A 267 6.35 -30.95 -7.10
N ALA A 268 5.98 -30.76 -5.83
CA ALA A 268 5.39 -31.83 -5.01
C ALA A 268 3.94 -32.17 -5.42
N PHE A 269 3.20 -31.20 -5.96
CA PHE A 269 1.80 -31.35 -6.33
C PHE A 269 1.56 -31.40 -7.83
N ALA A 270 2.62 -31.39 -8.68
CA ALA A 270 2.51 -31.38 -10.15
C ALA A 270 1.61 -32.49 -10.71
N ASP A 271 1.66 -33.67 -10.09
CA ASP A 271 0.85 -34.84 -10.52
C ASP A 271 -0.47 -35.00 -9.73
N CYS A 272 -0.82 -34.03 -8.92
CA CYS A 272 -2.01 -34.12 -8.07
C CYS A 272 -3.21 -33.41 -8.73
N ALA A 273 -4.07 -34.16 -9.41
CA ALA A 273 -5.20 -33.63 -10.18
C ALA A 273 -6.22 -32.79 -9.36
N ASN A 274 -6.19 -32.90 -8.02
CA ASN A 274 -7.14 -32.21 -7.13
C ASN A 274 -6.53 -30.95 -6.46
N ILE A 275 -5.29 -30.61 -6.80
CA ILE A 275 -4.59 -29.44 -6.26
C ILE A 275 -4.09 -28.60 -7.43
N VAL A 276 -4.43 -27.33 -7.41
CA VAL A 276 -3.87 -26.29 -8.28
C VAL A 276 -2.95 -25.43 -7.44
N THR A 277 -1.68 -25.26 -7.85
CA THR A 277 -0.66 -24.46 -7.18
C THR A 277 -0.47 -23.14 -7.89
#